data_b570af24acffcc5a9e77534c704bf1a2
#
_entry.id   b570af24acffcc5a9e77534c704bf1a2
#
_cell.length_a   1.000
_cell.length_b   1.000
_cell.length_c   1.000
_cell.angle_alpha   90.00
_cell.angle_beta   90.00
_cell.angle_gamma   90.00
#
_symmetry.space_group_name_H-M   'P 1'
#
loop_
_entity.id
_entity.type
_entity.pdbx_description
1 polymer ?
#
loop_
_entity_poly.entity_id
_entity_poly.type
_entity_poly.pdbx_seq_one_letter_code
_entity_poly.pdbx_strand_id
1 'polypeptide(L)'
;IKHKENQIVLCDELDRDTQLYYYNKLVSFSNNYVLLVSKQKDNYRFMTNSKDIFLQLKEKHQVRGGGKNDFFQGTLDTVNEQLYD
;
A
#
# COMPACT_ATOMS: atom_id res chain seq x y z
N ILE A 1 -0.34 -17.12 -12.86
CA ILE A 1 -1.14 -16.15 -13.62
C ILE A 1 -1.09 -14.82 -12.92
N LYS A 2 -0.77 -13.79 -13.67
CA LYS A 2 -0.72 -12.44 -13.10
C LYS A 2 -2.12 -11.82 -13.14
N HIS A 3 -2.44 -11.11 -12.08
CA HIS A 3 -3.70 -10.39 -12.00
C HIS A 3 -3.67 -9.15 -12.88
N LYS A 4 -4.78 -8.88 -13.54
CA LYS A 4 -4.90 -7.71 -14.42
C LYS A 4 -5.37 -6.47 -13.68
N GLU A 5 -5.89 -6.63 -12.49
CA GLU A 5 -6.41 -5.52 -11.69
C GLU A 5 -5.42 -5.13 -10.61
N ASN A 6 -5.58 -3.92 -10.10
CA ASN A 6 -4.77 -3.47 -8.98
C ASN A 6 -5.02 -4.36 -7.78
N GLN A 7 -3.96 -4.71 -7.08
CA GLN A 7 -4.04 -5.52 -5.87
C GLN A 7 -4.02 -4.60 -4.65
N ILE A 8 -5.13 -4.56 -3.94
CA ILE A 8 -5.26 -3.79 -2.71
C ILE A 8 -5.44 -4.79 -1.57
N VAL A 9 -4.46 -4.83 -0.68
CA VAL A 9 -4.43 -5.82 0.39
C VAL A 9 -4.27 -5.12 1.73
N LEU A 10 -5.15 -5.46 2.67
CA LEU A 10 -5.04 -5.00 4.05
C LEU A 10 -4.67 -6.20 4.90
N CYS A 11 -3.63 -6.07 5.68
CA CYS A 11 -3.20 -7.14 6.58
C CYS A 11 -3.05 -6.65 8.00
N ASP A 12 -2.93 -7.62 8.91
CA ASP A 12 -2.72 -7.32 10.32
C ASP A 12 -1.34 -6.73 10.54
N GLU A 13 -1.03 -6.46 11.80
CA GLU A 13 0.24 -5.84 12.15
C GLU A 13 1.42 -6.69 11.68
N LEU A 14 2.27 -6.08 10.88
CA LEU A 14 3.50 -6.68 10.40
C LEU A 14 4.64 -5.71 10.68
N ASP A 15 5.83 -6.26 10.95
CA ASP A 15 7.00 -5.39 10.98
C ASP A 15 7.34 -4.93 9.55
N ARG A 16 8.17 -3.90 9.45
CA ARG A 16 8.45 -3.29 8.15
C ARG A 16 9.10 -4.27 7.18
N ASP A 17 10.03 -5.07 7.66
CA ASP A 17 10.76 -6.00 6.77
C ASP A 17 9.84 -7.09 6.25
N THR A 18 8.96 -7.61 7.09
CA THR A 18 7.98 -8.62 6.69
C THR A 18 6.99 -8.04 5.68
N GLN A 19 6.52 -6.81 5.93
CA GLN A 19 5.61 -6.16 5.01
C GLN A 19 6.28 -5.94 3.65
N LEU A 20 7.52 -5.51 3.64
CA LEU A 20 8.26 -5.31 2.41
C LEU A 20 8.44 -6.61 1.62
N TYR A 21 8.69 -7.70 2.34
CA TYR A 21 8.80 -9.02 1.72
C TYR A 21 7.51 -9.39 0.99
N TYR A 22 6.36 -9.26 1.66
CA TYR A 22 5.08 -9.56 1.04
C TYR A 22 4.75 -8.59 -0.10
N TYR A 23 5.09 -7.32 0.07
CA TYR A 23 4.89 -6.34 -0.98
C TYR A 23 5.63 -6.76 -2.26
N ASN A 24 6.89 -7.15 -2.14
CA ASN A 24 7.67 -7.57 -3.29
C ASN A 24 7.09 -8.82 -3.95
N LYS A 25 6.55 -9.73 -3.15
CA LYS A 25 5.86 -10.91 -3.68
C LYS A 25 4.63 -10.51 -4.49
N LEU A 26 3.82 -9.62 -3.94
CA LEU A 26 2.62 -9.16 -4.64
C LEU A 26 2.96 -8.47 -5.96
N VAL A 27 3.98 -7.64 -5.95
CA VAL A 27 4.43 -6.95 -7.16
C VAL A 27 4.85 -7.96 -8.22
N SER A 28 5.54 -9.02 -7.83
CA SER A 28 6.01 -10.02 -8.78
C SER A 28 4.87 -10.83 -9.40
N PHE A 29 3.72 -10.91 -8.73
CA PHE A 29 2.57 -11.66 -9.21
C PHE A 29 1.52 -10.79 -9.91
N SER A 30 1.73 -9.47 -9.97
CA SER A 30 0.73 -8.56 -10.49
C SER A 30 1.20 -7.92 -11.80
N ASN A 31 0.27 -7.79 -12.75
CA ASN A 31 0.50 -7.00 -13.97
C ASN A 31 0.19 -5.53 -13.76
N ASN A 32 -0.51 -5.20 -12.68
CA ASN A 32 -0.91 -3.84 -12.37
C ASN A 32 -0.28 -3.40 -11.06
N TYR A 33 -0.82 -2.36 -10.50
CA TYR A 33 -0.25 -1.77 -9.31
C TYR A 33 -0.70 -2.49 -8.04
N VAL A 34 0.11 -2.38 -7.01
CA VAL A 34 -0.13 -3.02 -5.73
C VAL A 34 -0.18 -1.95 -4.66
N LEU A 35 -1.13 -2.10 -3.75
CA LEU A 35 -1.18 -1.33 -2.51
C LEU A 35 -1.29 -2.33 -1.36
N LEU A 36 -0.27 -2.39 -0.54
CA LEU A 36 -0.25 -3.24 0.65
C LEU A 36 -0.28 -2.37 1.89
N VAL A 37 -1.31 -2.53 2.70
CA VAL A 37 -1.50 -1.75 3.93
C VAL A 37 -1.46 -2.70 5.12
N SER A 38 -0.65 -2.36 6.11
CA SER A 38 -0.55 -3.12 7.36
C SER A 38 -1.04 -2.26 8.52
N LYS A 39 -1.96 -2.78 9.30
CA LYS A 39 -2.47 -2.11 10.48
C LYS A 39 -1.39 -2.09 11.56
N GLN A 40 -1.07 -0.90 12.05
CA GLN A 40 -0.15 -0.71 13.15
C GLN A 40 -0.93 -0.27 14.39
N LYS A 41 -0.23 0.00 15.49
CA LYS A 41 -0.90 0.38 16.74
C LYS A 41 -1.78 1.63 16.60
N ASP A 42 -1.20 2.70 16.04
CA ASP A 42 -1.86 4.00 16.01
C ASP A 42 -2.15 4.47 14.58
N ASN A 43 -1.70 3.72 13.60
CA ASN A 43 -1.86 4.12 12.21
C ASN A 43 -1.76 2.90 11.31
N TYR A 44 -1.67 3.16 10.01
CA TYR A 44 -1.51 2.11 9.01
C TYR A 44 -0.27 2.42 8.18
N ARG A 45 0.54 1.41 7.92
CA ARG A 45 1.70 1.54 7.04
C ARG A 45 1.33 1.04 5.65
N PHE A 46 1.58 1.86 4.64
CA PHE A 46 1.29 1.46 3.26
C PHE A 46 2.56 1.36 2.43
N MET A 47 2.49 0.52 1.40
CA MET A 47 3.52 0.40 0.37
C MET A 47 2.81 0.22 -0.96
N THR A 48 3.22 1.00 -1.97
CA THR A 48 2.62 0.91 -3.29
C THR A 48 3.66 1.24 -4.37
N ASN A 49 3.44 0.68 -5.55
CA ASN A 49 4.25 1.00 -6.72
C ASN A 49 3.54 1.94 -7.69
N SER A 50 2.45 2.56 -7.25
CA SER A 50 1.67 3.47 -8.08
C SER A 50 1.67 4.88 -7.51
N LYS A 51 2.17 5.83 -8.29
CA LYS A 51 2.10 7.24 -7.92
C LYS A 51 0.65 7.71 -7.83
N ASP A 52 -0.21 7.23 -8.71
CA ASP A 52 -1.62 7.61 -8.70
C ASP A 52 -2.31 7.17 -7.41
N ILE A 53 -2.05 5.94 -6.97
CA ILE A 53 -2.59 5.45 -5.70
C ILE A 53 -2.06 6.29 -4.55
N PHE A 54 -0.77 6.58 -4.56
CA PHE A 54 -0.14 7.42 -3.53
C PHE A 54 -0.81 8.80 -3.45
N LEU A 55 -1.05 9.43 -4.59
CA LEU A 55 -1.70 10.74 -4.63
C LEU A 55 -3.14 10.67 -4.15
N GLN A 56 -3.87 9.62 -4.50
CA GLN A 56 -5.24 9.43 -4.01
C GLN A 56 -5.27 9.26 -2.51
N LEU A 57 -4.32 8.55 -1.94
CA LEU A 57 -4.22 8.40 -0.49
C LEU A 57 -3.97 9.76 0.17
N LYS A 58 -3.12 10.57 -0.41
CA LYS A 58 -2.84 11.91 0.13
C LYS A 58 -4.06 12.81 0.09
N GLU A 59 -4.93 12.64 -0.89
CA GLU A 59 -6.16 13.42 -0.99
C GLU A 59 -7.20 13.01 0.05
N LYS A 60 -7.28 11.72 0.37
CA LYS A 60 -8.34 11.18 1.20
C LYS A 60 -7.93 10.98 2.66
N HIS A 61 -6.66 10.96 2.94
CA HIS A 61 -6.12 10.64 4.26
C HIS A 61 -4.96 11.55 4.59
N GLN A 62 -4.63 11.61 5.89
CA GLN A 62 -3.41 12.26 6.30
C GLN A 62 -2.27 11.27 6.10
N VAL A 63 -1.46 11.54 5.10
CA VAL A 63 -0.36 10.66 4.71
C VAL A 63 0.96 11.28 5.14
N ARG A 64 1.78 10.46 5.77
CA ARG A 64 3.17 10.81 6.07
C ARG A 64 4.07 9.81 5.37
N GLY A 65 4.95 10.30 4.53
CA GLY A 65 5.85 9.44 3.79
C GLY A 65 6.09 9.99 2.41
N GLY A 66 6.67 9.17 1.59
CA GLY A 66 6.97 9.57 0.23
C GLY A 66 7.67 8.43 -0.49
N GLY A 67 8.28 8.78 -1.60
CA GLY A 67 8.99 7.80 -2.39
C GLY A 67 9.39 8.42 -3.71
N LYS A 68 9.93 7.59 -4.58
CA LYS A 68 10.32 8.03 -5.90
C LYS A 68 10.34 6.83 -6.84
N ASN A 69 10.24 7.14 -8.12
CA ASN A 69 10.18 6.11 -9.16
C ASN A 69 8.94 5.25 -8.97
N ASP A 70 9.12 3.98 -8.66
CA ASP A 70 8.04 3.02 -8.61
C ASP A 70 7.77 2.51 -7.20
N PHE A 71 8.24 3.21 -6.18
CA PHE A 71 8.03 2.76 -4.81
C PHE A 71 7.69 3.94 -3.90
N PHE A 72 6.52 3.84 -3.27
CA PHE A 72 6.02 4.83 -2.33
C PHE A 72 5.62 4.12 -1.05
N GLN A 73 6.02 4.68 0.09
CA GLN A 73 5.69 4.11 1.39
C GLN A 73 5.45 5.22 2.39
N GLY A 74 4.77 4.87 3.47
CA GLY A 74 4.50 5.83 4.52
C GLY A 74 3.42 5.32 5.44
N THR A 75 2.79 6.25 6.17
CA THR A 75 1.73 5.93 7.11
C THR A 75 0.48 6.72 6.80
N LEU A 76 -0.67 6.12 7.15
CA LEU A 76 -2.00 6.72 7.04
C LEU A 76 -2.58 6.84 8.44
N ASP A 77 -3.38 7.87 8.65
CA ASP A 77 -4.08 8.05 9.93
C ASP A 77 -5.18 7.02 10.12
N THR A 78 -5.87 6.67 9.03
CA THR A 78 -6.95 5.69 9.08
C THR A 78 -7.16 5.11 7.69
N VAL A 79 -7.72 3.89 7.68
CA VAL A 79 -8.13 3.23 6.44
C VAL A 79 -9.60 2.87 6.59
N ASN A 80 -10.38 3.21 5.57
CA ASN A 80 -11.78 2.83 5.54
C ASN A 80 -12.04 1.93 4.33
N GLU A 81 -13.25 1.38 4.26
CA GLU A 81 -13.60 0.42 3.22
C GLU A 81 -13.53 1.01 1.81
N GLN A 82 -13.60 2.31 1.67
CA GLN A 82 -13.58 2.97 0.37
C GLN A 82 -12.25 2.80 -0.35
N LEU A 83 -11.20 2.40 0.35
CA LEU A 83 -9.93 2.09 -0.30
C LEU A 83 -10.04 0.89 -1.25
N TYR A 84 -11.06 0.07 -1.07
CA TYR A 84 -11.21 -1.16 -1.85
C TYR A 84 -12.15 -1.00 -3.04
N ASP A 85 -12.74 0.13 -3.19
CA ASP A 85 -13.72 0.36 -4.27
C ASP A 85 -13.08 0.98 -5.51
#